data_bb5b9bd2cfd3e908777609b96dfa7808
#
_entry.id   bb5b9bd2cfd3e908777609b96dfa7808
#
_cell.length_a   1.000
_cell.length_b   1.000
_cell.length_c   1.000
_cell.angle_alpha   90.00
_cell.angle_beta   90.00
_cell.angle_gamma   90.00
#
_symmetry.space_group_name_H-M   'P 1'
#
loop_
_entity.id
_entity.type
_entity.pdbx_description
1 polymer ?
#
loop_
_entity_poly.entity_id
_entity_poly.type
_entity_poly.pdbx_seq_one_letter_code
_entity_poly.pdbx_strand_id
1 'polypeptide(L)'
;MKKKDHSLLFIFITIFIDITGLGIIIPVIPALITELIDGSISEAAKYSGWLMFSYATLQFLFAPFLGGLSDQYGRRPVILLSLFGFGINYLVLALAPNIIWLFLGRIFQGIMGASLTTASAYIADISTPEKKAQNFGLIGAAFGLGFILGPVIGGYLGQFGSRVPFIAAAAFTLINLIYGYFILPESLDKKNRRKFDIKRANPIGTLMSLKRYPVISGLLICIVLFNIAQHATHSTWTFFTIEKFDWSEKLVGYSLGFIGLLAAIVQGGLIRVIIPKLGNIKSVYFGMIFYIIGLSLFSFAEEGWMVFAFAIPLSLGGISGPALQGIMTNKIPDDEQGEFQGGMTSLVSL
;
A
#
# COMPACT_ATOMS: atom_id res chain seq x y z
N MET A 1 21.96 11.28 -20.13
CA MET A 1 20.49 11.23 -20.16
C MET A 1 19.94 9.81 -20.24
N LYS A 2 20.31 8.99 -21.22
CA LYS A 2 19.73 7.61 -21.41
C LYS A 2 19.78 6.67 -20.17
N LYS A 3 20.85 6.65 -19.38
CA LYS A 3 20.95 5.74 -18.22
C LYS A 3 19.98 6.05 -17.07
N LYS A 4 19.63 7.32 -16.83
CA LYS A 4 18.69 7.73 -15.76
C LYS A 4 17.24 7.40 -16.11
N ASP A 5 16.86 7.51 -17.38
CA ASP A 5 15.51 7.21 -17.84
C ASP A 5 15.21 5.70 -17.74
N HIS A 6 16.19 4.84 -18.02
CA HIS A 6 16.08 3.39 -17.83
C HIS A 6 15.91 3.01 -16.35
N SER A 7 16.60 3.72 -15.43
CA SER A 7 16.49 3.48 -13.99
C SER A 7 15.11 3.84 -13.43
N LEU A 8 14.51 4.95 -13.91
CA LEU A 8 13.16 5.34 -13.53
C LEU A 8 12.11 4.33 -14.01
N LEU A 9 12.21 3.90 -15.27
CA LEU A 9 11.32 2.88 -15.81
C LEU A 9 11.45 1.57 -15.02
N PHE A 10 12.69 1.18 -14.69
CA PHE A 10 12.91 -0.02 -13.87
C PHE A 10 12.24 0.08 -12.51
N ILE A 11 12.45 1.18 -11.77
CA ILE A 11 11.83 1.38 -10.44
C ILE A 11 10.31 1.40 -10.54
N PHE A 12 9.75 2.03 -11.58
CA PHE A 12 8.31 1.99 -11.85
C PHE A 12 7.81 0.55 -12.02
N ILE A 13 8.47 -0.25 -12.86
CA ILE A 13 8.12 -1.65 -13.09
C ILE A 13 8.24 -2.45 -11.79
N THR A 14 9.31 -2.23 -11.01
CA THR A 14 9.52 -2.92 -9.73
C THR A 14 8.38 -2.63 -8.77
N ILE A 15 8.03 -1.37 -8.53
CA ILE A 15 6.94 -0.99 -7.64
C ILE A 15 5.59 -1.52 -8.18
N PHE A 16 5.37 -1.40 -9.48
CA PHE A 16 4.16 -1.91 -10.13
C PHE A 16 3.99 -3.42 -9.91
N ILE A 17 5.04 -4.21 -10.11
CA ILE A 17 5.00 -5.67 -9.89
C ILE A 17 4.82 -5.99 -8.40
N ASP A 18 5.49 -5.29 -7.49
CA ASP A 18 5.33 -5.48 -6.05
C ASP A 18 3.89 -5.24 -5.60
N ILE A 19 3.29 -4.11 -6.03
CA ILE A 19 1.90 -3.79 -5.69
C ILE A 19 0.91 -4.73 -6.37
N THR A 20 1.18 -5.11 -7.63
CA THR A 20 0.36 -6.12 -8.33
C THR A 20 0.42 -7.45 -7.58
N GLY A 21 1.61 -7.89 -7.12
CA GLY A 21 1.78 -9.11 -6.32
C GLY A 21 0.99 -9.07 -5.00
N LEU A 22 0.98 -7.92 -4.31
CA LEU A 22 0.13 -7.73 -3.14
C LEU A 22 -1.36 -7.81 -3.51
N GLY A 23 -1.76 -7.17 -4.60
CA GLY A 23 -3.15 -7.17 -5.07
C GLY A 23 -3.66 -8.54 -5.50
N ILE A 24 -2.80 -9.35 -6.12
CA ILE A 24 -3.14 -10.70 -6.61
C ILE A 24 -3.66 -11.61 -5.50
N ILE A 25 -3.11 -11.52 -4.30
CA ILE A 25 -3.48 -12.41 -3.19
C ILE A 25 -4.75 -11.98 -2.46
N ILE A 26 -5.19 -10.73 -2.56
CA ILE A 26 -6.32 -10.18 -1.80
C ILE A 26 -7.63 -10.98 -2.02
N PRO A 27 -8.06 -11.28 -3.25
CA PRO A 27 -9.33 -11.98 -3.48
C PRO A 27 -9.36 -13.42 -2.98
N VAL A 28 -8.19 -14.06 -2.85
CA VAL A 28 -8.05 -15.50 -2.53
C VAL A 28 -7.65 -15.78 -1.09
N ILE A 29 -7.28 -14.73 -0.31
CA ILE A 29 -6.93 -14.89 1.12
C ILE A 29 -8.05 -15.58 1.91
N PRO A 30 -9.34 -15.20 1.80
CA PRO A 30 -10.41 -15.87 2.53
C PRO A 30 -10.48 -17.37 2.23
N ALA A 31 -10.46 -17.75 0.96
CA ALA A 31 -10.52 -19.14 0.55
C ALA A 31 -9.34 -19.94 1.09
N LEU A 32 -8.10 -19.41 0.99
CA LEU A 32 -6.93 -20.09 1.52
C LEU A 32 -6.98 -20.24 3.05
N ILE A 33 -7.39 -19.21 3.78
CA ILE A 33 -7.48 -19.29 5.24
C ILE A 33 -8.55 -20.31 5.64
N THR A 34 -9.76 -20.25 5.04
CA THR A 34 -10.86 -21.20 5.29
C THR A 34 -10.41 -22.64 5.06
N GLU A 35 -9.68 -22.90 3.96
CA GLU A 35 -9.09 -24.21 3.65
C GLU A 35 -8.12 -24.68 4.77
N LEU A 36 -7.25 -23.77 5.26
CA LEU A 36 -6.21 -24.12 6.24
C LEU A 36 -6.70 -24.29 7.67
N ILE A 37 -7.83 -23.67 8.04
CA ILE A 37 -8.43 -23.78 9.39
C ILE A 37 -9.59 -24.76 9.43
N ASP A 38 -10.06 -25.27 8.27
CA ASP A 38 -11.28 -26.08 8.12
C ASP A 38 -12.48 -25.41 8.81
N GLY A 39 -12.64 -24.10 8.58
CA GLY A 39 -13.57 -23.25 9.33
C GLY A 39 -14.45 -22.37 8.44
N SER A 40 -15.16 -21.44 9.05
CA SER A 40 -16.05 -20.49 8.39
C SER A 40 -15.32 -19.25 7.84
N ILE A 41 -15.96 -18.54 6.91
CA ILE A 41 -15.49 -17.21 6.41
C ILE A 41 -15.35 -16.21 7.56
N SER A 42 -16.27 -16.24 8.53
CA SER A 42 -16.22 -15.37 9.70
C SER A 42 -14.98 -15.63 10.59
N GLU A 43 -14.60 -16.90 10.76
CA GLU A 43 -13.36 -17.27 11.46
C GLU A 43 -12.13 -16.86 10.63
N ALA A 44 -12.14 -17.10 9.32
CA ALA A 44 -11.09 -16.69 8.42
C ALA A 44 -10.85 -15.17 8.47
N ALA A 45 -11.90 -14.37 8.61
CA ALA A 45 -11.79 -12.91 8.76
C ALA A 45 -11.02 -12.52 10.03
N LYS A 46 -11.21 -13.22 11.15
CA LYS A 46 -10.45 -12.99 12.40
C LYS A 46 -8.96 -13.29 12.21
N TYR A 47 -8.64 -14.44 11.61
CA TYR A 47 -7.26 -14.80 11.30
C TYR A 47 -6.61 -13.80 10.33
N SER A 48 -7.35 -13.35 9.31
CA SER A 48 -6.88 -12.31 8.38
C SER A 48 -6.51 -11.01 9.10
N GLY A 49 -7.34 -10.57 10.05
CA GLY A 49 -7.05 -9.41 10.90
C GLY A 49 -5.72 -9.55 11.65
N TRP A 50 -5.48 -10.70 12.29
CA TRP A 50 -4.22 -10.96 13.00
C TRP A 50 -3.02 -11.08 12.05
N LEU A 51 -3.20 -11.65 10.86
CA LEU A 51 -2.15 -11.73 9.83
C LEU A 51 -1.76 -10.33 9.34
N MET A 52 -2.76 -9.44 9.10
CA MET A 52 -2.51 -8.06 8.71
C MET A 52 -1.83 -7.27 9.84
N PHE A 53 -2.29 -7.42 11.08
CA PHE A 53 -1.66 -6.80 12.25
C PHE A 53 -0.20 -7.21 12.41
N SER A 54 0.10 -8.50 12.28
CA SER A 54 1.47 -9.01 12.37
C SER A 54 2.38 -8.39 11.30
N TYR A 55 1.89 -8.35 10.04
CA TYR A 55 2.60 -7.74 8.93
C TYR A 55 2.85 -6.24 9.16
N ALA A 56 1.79 -5.49 9.46
CA ALA A 56 1.87 -4.04 9.61
C ALA A 56 2.79 -3.63 10.78
N THR A 57 2.68 -4.32 11.92
CA THR A 57 3.53 -4.07 13.09
C THR A 57 5.01 -4.25 12.76
N LEU A 58 5.36 -5.36 12.10
CA LEU A 58 6.76 -5.62 11.76
C LEU A 58 7.26 -4.71 10.65
N GLN A 59 6.43 -4.38 9.67
CA GLN A 59 6.78 -3.40 8.65
C GLN A 59 7.07 -2.03 9.29
N PHE A 60 6.22 -1.57 10.21
CA PHE A 60 6.43 -0.32 10.94
C PHE A 60 7.76 -0.30 11.70
N LEU A 61 8.06 -1.38 12.41
CA LEU A 61 9.30 -1.48 13.20
C LEU A 61 10.54 -1.59 12.33
N PHE A 62 10.50 -2.36 11.25
CA PHE A 62 11.67 -2.68 10.43
C PHE A 62 11.88 -1.77 9.23
N ALA A 63 10.88 -1.01 8.77
CA ALA A 63 11.05 -0.10 7.63
C ALA A 63 12.16 0.95 7.85
N PRO A 64 12.29 1.63 9.01
CA PRO A 64 13.40 2.53 9.25
C PRO A 64 14.75 1.81 9.35
N PHE A 65 14.76 0.58 9.88
CA PHE A 65 15.97 -0.23 9.96
C PHE A 65 16.50 -0.59 8.57
N LEU A 66 15.64 -1.10 7.70
CA LEU A 66 16.01 -1.42 6.32
C LEU A 66 16.35 -0.16 5.50
N GLY A 67 15.67 0.95 5.76
CA GLY A 67 16.04 2.26 5.22
C GLY A 67 17.48 2.63 5.58
N GLY A 68 17.84 2.52 6.85
CA GLY A 68 19.21 2.76 7.33
C GLY A 68 20.25 1.80 6.74
N LEU A 69 19.90 0.52 6.57
CA LEU A 69 20.76 -0.43 5.86
C LEU A 69 20.96 -0.03 4.39
N SER A 70 19.94 0.50 3.73
CA SER A 70 20.04 0.98 2.36
C SER A 70 20.92 2.24 2.24
N ASP A 71 20.99 3.07 3.29
CA ASP A 71 21.92 4.19 3.38
C ASP A 71 23.38 3.73 3.52
N GLN A 72 23.60 2.60 4.19
CA GLN A 72 24.95 2.08 4.44
C GLN A 72 25.48 1.23 3.29
N TYR A 73 24.69 0.28 2.82
CA TYR A 73 25.13 -0.71 1.82
C TYR A 73 24.81 -0.30 0.38
N GLY A 74 23.93 0.67 0.19
CA GLY A 74 23.40 1.10 -1.10
C GLY A 74 21.95 0.68 -1.30
N ARG A 75 21.25 1.34 -2.22
CA ARG A 75 19.83 1.10 -2.50
C ARG A 75 19.60 -0.23 -3.21
N ARG A 76 20.43 -0.50 -4.22
CA ARG A 76 20.30 -1.70 -5.06
C ARG A 76 20.34 -3.01 -4.27
N PRO A 77 21.31 -3.30 -3.40
CA PRO A 77 21.34 -4.55 -2.65
C PRO A 77 20.10 -4.76 -1.78
N VAL A 78 19.58 -3.70 -1.15
CA VAL A 78 18.42 -3.78 -0.26
C VAL A 78 17.14 -4.02 -1.05
N ILE A 79 16.96 -3.37 -2.22
CA ILE A 79 15.82 -3.63 -3.12
C ILE A 79 15.85 -5.10 -3.58
N LEU A 80 16.99 -5.59 -4.06
CA LEU A 80 17.12 -6.96 -4.52
C LEU A 80 16.90 -7.98 -3.41
N LEU A 81 17.37 -7.71 -2.20
CA LEU A 81 17.13 -8.56 -1.03
C LEU A 81 15.64 -8.60 -0.66
N SER A 82 14.95 -7.46 -0.69
CA SER A 82 13.51 -7.39 -0.44
C SER A 82 12.72 -8.18 -1.49
N LEU A 83 13.04 -8.03 -2.79
CA LEU A 83 12.42 -8.79 -3.87
C LEU A 83 12.66 -10.31 -3.72
N PHE A 84 13.89 -10.72 -3.39
CA PHE A 84 14.19 -12.12 -3.12
C PHE A 84 13.36 -12.64 -1.95
N GLY A 85 13.34 -11.90 -0.84
CA GLY A 85 12.54 -12.24 0.35
C GLY A 85 11.06 -12.38 0.03
N PHE A 86 10.48 -11.46 -0.72
CA PHE A 86 9.06 -11.51 -1.13
C PHE A 86 8.78 -12.69 -2.06
N GLY A 87 9.63 -12.95 -3.05
CA GLY A 87 9.47 -14.10 -3.96
C GLY A 87 9.47 -15.43 -3.21
N ILE A 88 10.41 -15.64 -2.31
CA ILE A 88 10.45 -16.83 -1.46
C ILE A 88 9.24 -16.90 -0.53
N ASN A 89 8.84 -15.77 0.08
CA ASN A 89 7.68 -15.73 0.95
C ASN A 89 6.38 -16.12 0.24
N TYR A 90 6.16 -15.65 -1.00
CA TYR A 90 4.98 -16.06 -1.77
C TYR A 90 4.98 -17.57 -2.05
N LEU A 91 6.14 -18.20 -2.30
CA LEU A 91 6.23 -19.65 -2.41
C LEU A 91 5.90 -20.35 -1.08
N VAL A 92 6.41 -19.84 0.04
CA VAL A 92 6.08 -20.36 1.38
C VAL A 92 4.58 -20.29 1.63
N LEU A 93 3.94 -19.16 1.30
CA LEU A 93 2.49 -18.99 1.45
C LEU A 93 1.70 -19.92 0.52
N ALA A 94 2.16 -20.11 -0.74
CA ALA A 94 1.54 -21.04 -1.68
C ALA A 94 1.58 -22.50 -1.20
N LEU A 95 2.66 -22.88 -0.54
CA LEU A 95 2.90 -24.24 -0.05
C LEU A 95 2.53 -24.42 1.43
N ALA A 96 1.94 -23.43 2.08
CA ALA A 96 1.61 -23.45 3.48
C ALA A 96 0.71 -24.67 3.84
N PRO A 97 1.14 -25.58 4.75
CA PRO A 97 0.35 -26.74 5.16
C PRO A 97 -0.69 -26.39 6.24
N ASN A 98 -0.54 -25.26 6.93
CA ASN A 98 -1.44 -24.79 7.97
C ASN A 98 -1.31 -23.28 8.17
N ILE A 99 -2.19 -22.73 9.02
CA ILE A 99 -2.29 -21.30 9.29
C ILE A 99 -1.01 -20.68 9.90
N ILE A 100 -0.21 -21.47 10.64
CA ILE A 100 1.03 -20.99 11.27
C ILE A 100 2.02 -20.51 10.20
N TRP A 101 2.11 -21.21 9.07
CA TRP A 101 2.97 -20.80 7.97
C TRP A 101 2.55 -19.49 7.34
N LEU A 102 1.24 -19.17 7.32
CA LEU A 102 0.77 -17.86 6.90
C LEU A 102 1.25 -16.77 7.88
N PHE A 103 1.21 -17.02 9.20
CA PHE A 103 1.74 -16.08 10.19
C PHE A 103 3.24 -15.88 10.03
N LEU A 104 4.02 -16.94 9.91
CA LEU A 104 5.46 -16.85 9.69
C LEU A 104 5.78 -16.08 8.41
N GLY A 105 5.05 -16.34 7.34
CA GLY A 105 5.18 -15.61 6.08
C GLY A 105 4.86 -14.11 6.23
N ARG A 106 3.79 -13.74 6.96
CA ARG A 106 3.44 -12.34 7.21
C ARG A 106 4.46 -11.62 8.09
N ILE A 107 5.00 -12.28 9.10
CA ILE A 107 6.10 -11.80 9.93
C ILE A 107 7.33 -11.51 9.04
N PHE A 108 7.73 -12.49 8.24
CA PHE A 108 8.86 -12.35 7.34
C PHE A 108 8.65 -11.23 6.30
N GLN A 109 7.46 -11.15 5.72
CA GLN A 109 7.10 -10.10 4.77
C GLN A 109 7.14 -8.70 5.39
N GLY A 110 6.69 -8.55 6.64
CA GLY A 110 6.78 -7.30 7.39
C GLY A 110 8.23 -6.87 7.61
N ILE A 111 9.10 -7.81 8.00
CA ILE A 111 10.54 -7.53 8.18
C ILE A 111 11.20 -7.13 6.86
N MET A 112 10.86 -7.77 5.75
CA MET A 112 11.44 -7.49 4.43
C MET A 112 10.76 -6.34 3.67
N GLY A 113 9.72 -5.73 4.24
CA GLY A 113 8.81 -4.74 3.60
C GLY A 113 9.41 -3.37 3.27
N ALA A 114 10.72 -3.28 3.01
CA ALA A 114 11.40 -2.02 2.71
C ALA A 114 11.55 -1.69 1.23
N SER A 115 11.01 -2.51 0.33
CA SER A 115 11.15 -2.27 -1.11
C SER A 115 10.64 -0.87 -1.50
N LEU A 116 9.47 -0.47 -1.01
CA LEU A 116 8.86 0.82 -1.30
C LEU A 116 9.65 2.00 -0.72
N THR A 117 10.08 1.91 0.55
CA THR A 117 10.88 2.97 1.20
C THR A 117 12.22 3.15 0.50
N THR A 118 12.88 2.04 0.17
CA THR A 118 14.16 2.06 -0.53
C THR A 118 13.99 2.52 -1.99
N ALA A 119 12.91 2.14 -2.67
CA ALA A 119 12.60 2.62 -4.02
C ALA A 119 12.30 4.13 -4.04
N SER A 120 11.61 4.63 -3.02
CA SER A 120 11.40 6.08 -2.85
C SER A 120 12.71 6.83 -2.66
N ALA A 121 13.62 6.31 -1.82
CA ALA A 121 14.95 6.86 -1.65
C ALA A 121 15.78 6.79 -2.95
N TYR A 122 15.69 5.68 -3.68
CA TYR A 122 16.33 5.54 -4.99
C TYR A 122 15.86 6.61 -5.99
N ILE A 123 14.54 6.86 -6.07
CA ILE A 123 13.97 7.92 -6.92
C ILE A 123 14.49 9.30 -6.48
N ALA A 124 14.57 9.54 -5.17
CA ALA A 124 15.13 10.79 -4.65
C ALA A 124 16.59 11.00 -5.09
N ASP A 125 17.42 9.94 -5.05
CA ASP A 125 18.85 9.99 -5.41
C ASP A 125 19.07 10.30 -6.89
N ILE A 126 18.22 9.79 -7.80
CA ILE A 126 18.39 9.96 -9.26
C ILE A 126 17.65 11.16 -9.83
N SER A 127 16.77 11.79 -9.04
CA SER A 127 15.93 12.91 -9.49
C SER A 127 16.63 14.25 -9.31
N THR A 128 16.51 15.13 -10.33
CA THR A 128 16.86 16.54 -10.16
C THR A 128 15.75 17.25 -9.37
N PRO A 129 16.03 18.38 -8.70
CA PRO A 129 15.03 19.12 -7.93
C PRO A 129 13.75 19.42 -8.73
N GLU A 130 13.90 19.79 -10.01
CA GLU A 130 12.78 20.17 -10.90
C GLU A 130 11.88 18.99 -11.29
N LYS A 131 12.45 17.77 -11.37
CA LYS A 131 11.74 16.54 -11.77
C LYS A 131 11.33 15.66 -10.58
N LYS A 132 11.74 16.03 -9.37
CA LYS A 132 11.53 15.20 -8.19
C LYS A 132 10.05 14.88 -7.95
N ALA A 133 9.19 15.89 -7.96
CA ALA A 133 7.74 15.71 -7.80
C ALA A 133 7.14 14.84 -8.90
N GLN A 134 7.54 15.03 -10.17
CA GLN A 134 7.09 14.21 -11.30
C GLN A 134 7.51 12.75 -11.13
N ASN A 135 8.75 12.49 -10.73
CA ASN A 135 9.28 11.13 -10.58
C ASN A 135 8.64 10.40 -9.40
N PHE A 136 8.35 11.10 -8.29
CA PHE A 136 7.56 10.55 -7.19
C PHE A 136 6.12 10.24 -7.61
N GLY A 137 5.56 10.98 -8.56
CA GLY A 137 4.25 10.67 -9.15
C GLY A 137 4.18 9.31 -9.82
N LEU A 138 5.33 8.77 -10.30
CA LEU A 138 5.39 7.41 -10.86
C LEU A 138 5.10 6.33 -9.80
N ILE A 139 5.49 6.55 -8.53
CA ILE A 139 5.14 5.64 -7.43
C ILE A 139 3.62 5.54 -7.32
N GLY A 140 2.93 6.70 -7.26
CA GLY A 140 1.47 6.73 -7.20
C GLY A 140 0.79 6.06 -8.40
N ALA A 141 1.34 6.26 -9.61
CA ALA A 141 0.85 5.59 -10.81
C ALA A 141 1.05 4.06 -10.75
N ALA A 142 2.21 3.59 -10.29
CA ALA A 142 2.48 2.17 -10.10
C ALA A 142 1.54 1.54 -9.07
N PHE A 143 1.29 2.23 -7.95
CA PHE A 143 0.29 1.83 -6.95
C PHE A 143 -1.10 1.72 -7.56
N GLY A 144 -1.58 2.78 -8.22
CA GLY A 144 -2.92 2.78 -8.83
C GLY A 144 -3.12 1.65 -9.82
N LEU A 145 -2.18 1.46 -10.74
CA LEU A 145 -2.24 0.38 -11.73
C LEU A 145 -2.12 -1.01 -11.08
N GLY A 146 -1.23 -1.18 -10.11
CA GLY A 146 -1.06 -2.44 -9.39
C GLY A 146 -2.30 -2.84 -8.60
N PHE A 147 -2.96 -1.89 -7.93
CA PHE A 147 -4.21 -2.13 -7.21
C PHE A 147 -5.42 -2.35 -8.12
N ILE A 148 -5.38 -1.91 -9.38
CA ILE A 148 -6.42 -2.23 -10.37
C ILE A 148 -6.19 -3.64 -10.92
N LEU A 149 -4.98 -3.91 -11.42
CA LEU A 149 -4.68 -5.15 -12.13
C LEU A 149 -4.46 -6.35 -11.19
N GLY A 150 -3.86 -6.12 -10.02
CA GLY A 150 -3.58 -7.18 -9.05
C GLY A 150 -4.80 -8.01 -8.69
N PRO A 151 -5.85 -7.41 -8.08
CA PRO A 151 -7.05 -8.15 -7.70
C PRO A 151 -7.79 -8.79 -8.87
N VAL A 152 -7.80 -8.15 -10.05
CA VAL A 152 -8.41 -8.71 -11.27
C VAL A 152 -7.68 -9.98 -11.70
N ILE A 153 -6.35 -9.93 -11.77
CA ILE A 153 -5.52 -11.10 -12.10
C ILE A 153 -5.67 -12.17 -11.02
N GLY A 154 -5.63 -11.77 -9.74
CA GLY A 154 -5.73 -12.68 -8.61
C GLY A 154 -7.08 -13.41 -8.53
N GLY A 155 -8.17 -12.67 -8.72
CA GLY A 155 -9.50 -13.25 -8.77
C GLY A 155 -9.70 -14.20 -9.96
N TYR A 156 -9.13 -13.87 -11.13
CA TYR A 156 -9.14 -14.77 -12.28
C TYR A 156 -8.32 -16.05 -12.01
N LEU A 157 -7.12 -15.92 -11.47
CA LEU A 157 -6.26 -17.06 -11.15
C LEU A 157 -6.82 -17.91 -10.00
N GLY A 158 -7.57 -17.31 -9.07
CA GLY A 158 -8.23 -17.99 -7.96
C GLY A 158 -9.18 -19.11 -8.41
N GLN A 159 -9.77 -18.97 -9.60
CA GLN A 159 -10.65 -20.02 -10.18
C GLN A 159 -9.93 -21.36 -10.42
N PHE A 160 -8.59 -21.33 -10.53
CA PHE A 160 -7.74 -22.51 -10.69
C PHE A 160 -7.23 -23.08 -9.37
N GLY A 161 -7.62 -22.46 -8.24
CA GLY A 161 -7.27 -22.86 -6.88
C GLY A 161 -6.72 -21.68 -6.04
N SER A 162 -6.99 -21.73 -4.74
CA SER A 162 -6.62 -20.68 -3.77
C SER A 162 -5.11 -20.37 -3.72
N ARG A 163 -4.26 -21.33 -4.11
CA ARG A 163 -2.79 -21.25 -4.08
C ARG A 163 -2.18 -20.71 -5.37
N VAL A 164 -2.88 -20.80 -6.51
CA VAL A 164 -2.37 -20.39 -7.84
C VAL A 164 -1.97 -18.91 -7.86
N PRO A 165 -2.74 -17.96 -7.29
CA PRO A 165 -2.35 -16.56 -7.25
C PRO A 165 -1.04 -16.30 -6.49
N PHE A 166 -0.75 -17.06 -5.43
CA PHE A 166 0.53 -16.94 -4.69
C PHE A 166 1.72 -17.41 -5.53
N ILE A 167 1.55 -18.49 -6.29
CA ILE A 167 2.58 -18.99 -7.24
C ILE A 167 2.84 -17.94 -8.32
N ALA A 168 1.78 -17.33 -8.87
CA ALA A 168 1.92 -16.26 -9.85
C ALA A 168 2.63 -15.03 -9.26
N ALA A 169 2.26 -14.59 -8.05
CA ALA A 169 2.93 -13.49 -7.35
C ALA A 169 4.42 -13.80 -7.11
N ALA A 170 4.75 -15.03 -6.72
CA ALA A 170 6.14 -15.48 -6.57
C ALA A 170 6.90 -15.39 -7.91
N ALA A 171 6.30 -15.90 -8.99
CA ALA A 171 6.92 -15.87 -10.32
C ALA A 171 7.18 -14.43 -10.78
N PHE A 172 6.19 -13.54 -10.68
CA PHE A 172 6.34 -12.12 -11.04
C PHE A 172 7.44 -11.44 -10.22
N THR A 173 7.47 -11.68 -8.91
CA THR A 173 8.48 -11.07 -8.03
C THR A 173 9.89 -11.60 -8.31
N LEU A 174 10.05 -12.92 -8.56
CA LEU A 174 11.34 -13.50 -8.89
C LEU A 174 11.82 -13.10 -10.29
N ILE A 175 10.93 -12.96 -11.26
CA ILE A 175 11.26 -12.41 -12.59
C ILE A 175 11.73 -10.95 -12.43
N ASN A 176 11.04 -10.16 -11.59
CA ASN A 176 11.44 -8.78 -11.29
C ASN A 176 12.80 -8.72 -10.58
N LEU A 177 13.10 -9.65 -9.67
CA LEU A 177 14.41 -9.80 -9.05
C LEU A 177 15.51 -10.04 -10.09
N ILE A 178 15.29 -11.00 -10.99
CA ILE A 178 16.25 -11.33 -12.07
C ILE A 178 16.45 -10.11 -12.97
N TYR A 179 15.36 -9.47 -13.40
CA TYR A 179 15.41 -8.25 -14.19
C TYR A 179 16.19 -7.14 -13.47
N GLY A 180 15.92 -6.93 -12.18
CA GLY A 180 16.61 -5.96 -11.33
C GLY A 180 18.09 -6.26 -11.16
N TYR A 181 18.44 -7.52 -11.01
CA TYR A 181 19.83 -7.92 -10.86
C TYR A 181 20.70 -7.49 -12.07
N PHE A 182 20.17 -7.58 -13.28
CA PHE A 182 20.89 -7.21 -14.50
C PHE A 182 20.78 -5.73 -14.87
N ILE A 183 19.65 -5.08 -14.56
CA ILE A 183 19.32 -3.75 -15.10
C ILE A 183 19.49 -2.63 -14.08
N LEU A 184 19.23 -2.89 -12.77
CA LEU A 184 19.23 -1.84 -11.76
C LEU A 184 20.67 -1.40 -11.41
N PRO A 185 21.09 -0.16 -11.73
CA PRO A 185 22.36 0.38 -11.24
C PRO A 185 22.23 0.80 -9.77
N GLU A 186 23.34 1.00 -9.09
CA GLU A 186 23.34 1.64 -7.77
C GLU A 186 23.10 3.15 -7.90
N SER A 187 22.20 3.70 -7.08
CA SER A 187 21.90 5.13 -7.09
C SER A 187 22.72 5.92 -6.08
N LEU A 188 23.12 5.27 -4.97
CA LEU A 188 23.81 5.92 -3.88
C LEU A 188 25.34 5.76 -4.00
N ASP A 189 26.03 6.81 -4.41
CA ASP A 189 27.50 6.85 -4.46
C ASP A 189 28.12 6.44 -3.14
N LYS A 190 29.23 5.68 -3.18
CA LYS A 190 29.94 5.22 -1.96
C LYS A 190 30.33 6.36 -1.01
N LYS A 191 30.67 7.54 -1.54
CA LYS A 191 31.01 8.74 -0.77
C LYS A 191 29.84 9.35 0.01
N ASN A 192 28.60 9.08 -0.43
CA ASN A 192 27.36 9.59 0.18
C ASN A 192 26.74 8.59 1.15
N ARG A 193 27.31 7.37 1.26
CA ARG A 193 26.83 6.35 2.18
C ARG A 193 27.07 6.75 3.63
N ARG A 194 26.10 6.48 4.49
CA ARG A 194 26.16 6.76 5.92
C ARG A 194 26.26 5.45 6.70
N LYS A 195 27.01 5.45 7.79
CA LYS A 195 27.01 4.31 8.73
C LYS A 195 25.61 4.16 9.34
N PHE A 196 25.17 2.93 9.48
CA PHE A 196 23.91 2.61 10.14
C PHE A 196 23.92 3.11 11.59
N ASP A 197 22.86 3.80 11.98
CA ASP A 197 22.65 4.31 13.34
C ASP A 197 21.25 3.89 13.81
N ILE A 198 21.20 2.95 14.75
CA ILE A 198 19.96 2.43 15.30
C ILE A 198 19.10 3.49 16.01
N LYS A 199 19.74 4.56 16.53
CA LYS A 199 19.00 5.66 17.18
C LYS A 199 18.18 6.47 16.19
N ARG A 200 18.61 6.54 14.94
CA ARG A 200 17.86 7.18 13.84
C ARG A 200 16.76 6.29 13.28
N ALA A 201 16.93 4.98 13.37
CA ALA A 201 15.92 3.99 12.97
C ALA A 201 14.85 3.81 14.06
N ASN A 202 14.32 4.93 14.61
CA ASN A 202 13.34 4.93 15.68
C ASN A 202 11.97 5.39 15.17
N PRO A 203 11.05 4.45 14.83
CA PRO A 203 9.72 4.80 14.34
C PRO A 203 8.88 5.55 15.38
N ILE A 204 9.07 5.23 16.67
CA ILE A 204 8.34 5.90 17.78
C ILE A 204 8.82 7.36 17.91
N GLY A 205 10.11 7.60 17.78
CA GLY A 205 10.68 8.98 17.80
C GLY A 205 10.10 9.82 16.67
N THR A 206 9.94 9.26 15.49
CA THR A 206 9.34 9.93 14.33
C THR A 206 7.86 10.25 14.56
N LEU A 207 7.10 9.37 15.19
CA LEU A 207 5.73 9.66 15.62
C LEU A 207 5.68 10.76 16.70
N MET A 208 6.59 10.72 17.67
CA MET A 208 6.64 11.71 18.73
C MET A 208 6.99 13.11 18.22
N SER A 209 7.68 13.24 17.08
CA SER A 209 7.98 14.55 16.47
C SER A 209 6.70 15.31 16.10
N LEU A 210 5.61 14.63 15.75
CA LEU A 210 4.31 15.26 15.45
C LEU A 210 3.73 16.05 16.65
N LYS A 211 4.13 15.74 17.88
CA LYS A 211 3.73 16.51 19.07
C LYS A 211 4.26 17.94 19.07
N ARG A 212 5.28 18.25 18.27
CA ARG A 212 5.81 19.61 18.10
C ARG A 212 4.81 20.55 17.41
N TYR A 213 3.79 20.01 16.76
CA TYR A 213 2.84 20.77 15.96
C TYR A 213 1.43 20.76 16.57
N PRO A 214 1.21 21.40 17.73
CA PRO A 214 -0.10 21.36 18.41
C PRO A 214 -1.22 21.97 17.55
N VAL A 215 -0.88 22.87 16.64
CA VAL A 215 -1.83 23.56 15.75
C VAL A 215 -2.55 22.62 14.78
N ILE A 216 -1.98 21.43 14.53
CA ILE A 216 -2.58 20.42 13.64
C ILE A 216 -3.07 19.16 14.38
N SER A 217 -3.01 19.15 15.72
CA SER A 217 -3.37 17.95 16.51
C SER A 217 -4.77 17.42 16.22
N GLY A 218 -5.77 18.30 16.07
CA GLY A 218 -7.12 17.92 15.69
C GLY A 218 -7.18 17.30 14.27
N LEU A 219 -6.40 17.81 13.33
CA LEU A 219 -6.31 17.26 11.97
C LEU A 219 -5.59 15.91 11.94
N LEU A 220 -4.60 15.70 12.83
CA LEU A 220 -3.94 14.40 13.00
C LEU A 220 -4.95 13.34 13.50
N ILE A 221 -5.81 13.69 14.45
CA ILE A 221 -6.88 12.79 14.90
C ILE A 221 -7.84 12.48 13.74
N CYS A 222 -8.27 13.49 13.00
CA CYS A 222 -9.16 13.29 11.85
C CYS A 222 -8.55 12.34 10.81
N ILE A 223 -7.26 12.50 10.48
CA ILE A 223 -6.63 11.63 9.47
C ILE A 223 -6.46 10.20 10.00
N VAL A 224 -6.17 10.01 11.28
CA VAL A 224 -6.10 8.68 11.91
C VAL A 224 -7.46 7.99 11.84
N LEU A 225 -8.53 8.66 12.27
CA LEU A 225 -9.88 8.09 12.24
C LEU A 225 -10.32 7.76 10.80
N PHE A 226 -10.00 8.63 9.86
CA PHE A 226 -10.30 8.40 8.44
C PHE A 226 -9.52 7.19 7.89
N ASN A 227 -8.23 7.04 8.22
CA ASN A 227 -7.45 5.87 7.81
C ASN A 227 -7.98 4.59 8.47
N ILE A 228 -8.34 4.61 9.75
CA ILE A 228 -8.97 3.45 10.41
C ILE A 228 -10.22 3.01 9.65
N ALA A 229 -11.11 3.96 9.29
CA ALA A 229 -12.31 3.64 8.53
C ALA A 229 -12.00 3.07 7.13
N GLN A 230 -11.00 3.62 6.43
CA GLN A 230 -10.55 3.10 5.13
C GLN A 230 -9.97 1.69 5.26
N HIS A 231 -9.06 1.48 6.21
CA HIS A 231 -8.45 0.16 6.41
C HIS A 231 -9.47 -0.89 6.85
N ALA A 232 -10.43 -0.53 7.71
CA ALA A 232 -11.54 -1.41 8.08
C ALA A 232 -12.34 -1.84 6.85
N THR A 233 -12.68 -0.89 5.96
CA THR A 233 -13.39 -1.19 4.72
C THR A 233 -12.58 -2.11 3.81
N HIS A 234 -11.30 -1.81 3.59
CA HIS A 234 -10.44 -2.60 2.70
C HIS A 234 -10.19 -4.01 3.24
N SER A 235 -9.96 -4.17 4.54
CA SER A 235 -9.67 -5.47 5.15
C SER A 235 -10.88 -6.40 5.21
N THR A 236 -12.07 -5.84 5.30
CA THR A 236 -13.31 -6.62 5.37
C THR A 236 -13.98 -6.84 4.02
N TRP A 237 -13.60 -6.08 2.97
CA TRP A 237 -14.26 -6.09 1.68
C TRP A 237 -14.49 -7.48 1.09
N THR A 238 -13.42 -8.26 0.98
CA THR A 238 -13.45 -9.60 0.38
C THR A 238 -14.33 -10.55 1.20
N PHE A 239 -14.20 -10.52 2.52
CA PHE A 239 -15.00 -11.35 3.43
C PHE A 239 -16.48 -10.96 3.38
N PHE A 240 -16.78 -9.67 3.40
CA PHE A 240 -18.14 -9.15 3.33
C PHE A 240 -18.83 -9.55 2.02
N THR A 241 -18.14 -9.43 0.90
CA THR A 241 -18.75 -9.73 -0.41
C THR A 241 -18.95 -11.23 -0.64
N ILE A 242 -18.06 -12.06 -0.12
CA ILE A 242 -18.23 -13.52 -0.15
C ILE A 242 -19.37 -13.94 0.78
N GLU A 243 -19.37 -13.50 2.05
CA GLU A 243 -20.37 -13.92 3.05
C GLU A 243 -21.78 -13.46 2.71
N LYS A 244 -21.93 -12.20 2.24
CA LYS A 244 -23.25 -11.60 2.00
C LYS A 244 -23.85 -11.92 0.64
N PHE A 245 -23.02 -12.03 -0.41
CA PHE A 245 -23.48 -12.14 -1.79
C PHE A 245 -23.02 -13.43 -2.48
N ASP A 246 -22.35 -14.32 -1.77
CA ASP A 246 -21.79 -15.58 -2.30
C ASP A 246 -20.90 -15.36 -3.55
N TRP A 247 -20.06 -14.30 -3.49
CA TRP A 247 -19.23 -13.93 -4.62
C TRP A 247 -18.04 -14.89 -4.76
N SER A 248 -17.79 -15.28 -6.01
CA SER A 248 -16.54 -15.96 -6.37
C SER A 248 -15.35 -15.01 -6.27
N GLU A 249 -14.14 -15.54 -6.11
CA GLU A 249 -12.88 -14.78 -6.09
C GLU A 249 -12.73 -13.90 -7.34
N LYS A 250 -13.24 -14.35 -8.49
CA LYS A 250 -13.24 -13.58 -9.74
C LYS A 250 -14.07 -12.30 -9.62
N LEU A 251 -15.29 -12.39 -9.07
CA LEU A 251 -16.17 -11.23 -8.92
C LEU A 251 -15.63 -10.27 -7.86
N VAL A 252 -15.06 -10.80 -6.77
CA VAL A 252 -14.31 -10.00 -5.78
C VAL A 252 -13.17 -9.26 -6.45
N GLY A 253 -12.37 -9.94 -7.27
CA GLY A 253 -11.27 -9.32 -8.02
C GLY A 253 -11.73 -8.19 -8.93
N TYR A 254 -12.85 -8.39 -9.65
CA TYR A 254 -13.42 -7.35 -10.51
C TYR A 254 -13.94 -6.16 -9.71
N SER A 255 -14.56 -6.36 -8.55
CA SER A 255 -15.04 -5.29 -7.70
C SER A 255 -13.90 -4.43 -7.17
N LEU A 256 -12.81 -5.06 -6.73
CA LEU A 256 -11.59 -4.36 -6.28
C LEU A 256 -10.92 -3.60 -7.44
N GLY A 257 -10.86 -4.20 -8.63
CA GLY A 257 -10.38 -3.53 -9.84
C GLY A 257 -11.24 -2.31 -10.20
N PHE A 258 -12.56 -2.42 -10.08
CA PHE A 258 -13.48 -1.31 -10.30
C PHE A 258 -13.28 -0.17 -9.27
N ILE A 259 -13.13 -0.50 -7.98
CA ILE A 259 -12.80 0.48 -6.94
C ILE A 259 -11.46 1.15 -7.23
N GLY A 260 -10.45 0.38 -7.64
CA GLY A 260 -9.16 0.91 -8.05
C GLY A 260 -9.28 1.90 -9.23
N LEU A 261 -10.11 1.58 -10.23
CA LEU A 261 -10.39 2.48 -11.34
C LEU A 261 -11.08 3.77 -10.88
N LEU A 262 -12.09 3.67 -10.03
CA LEU A 262 -12.77 4.84 -9.46
C LEU A 262 -11.77 5.71 -8.64
N ALA A 263 -10.92 5.08 -7.83
CA ALA A 263 -9.89 5.78 -7.08
C ALA A 263 -8.91 6.51 -8.02
N ALA A 264 -8.51 5.89 -9.13
CA ALA A 264 -7.66 6.53 -10.14
C ALA A 264 -8.35 7.74 -10.79
N ILE A 265 -9.63 7.64 -11.12
CA ILE A 265 -10.43 8.76 -11.66
C ILE A 265 -10.53 9.90 -10.64
N VAL A 266 -10.82 9.57 -9.39
CA VAL A 266 -10.97 10.56 -8.32
C VAL A 266 -9.63 11.24 -8.04
N GLN A 267 -8.58 10.49 -7.76
CA GLN A 267 -7.28 11.03 -7.36
C GLN A 267 -6.49 11.62 -8.54
N GLY A 268 -6.58 11.02 -9.73
CA GLY A 268 -5.90 11.49 -10.94
C GLY A 268 -6.59 12.67 -11.63
N GLY A 269 -7.92 12.73 -11.56
CA GLY A 269 -8.76 13.69 -12.29
C GLY A 269 -9.54 14.64 -11.39
N LEU A 270 -10.51 14.11 -10.62
CA LEU A 270 -11.49 14.95 -9.90
C LEU A 270 -10.86 15.84 -8.82
N ILE A 271 -9.82 15.39 -8.14
CA ILE A 271 -9.09 16.20 -7.14
C ILE A 271 -8.58 17.50 -7.76
N ARG A 272 -8.07 17.46 -8.99
CA ARG A 272 -7.53 18.63 -9.70
C ARG A 272 -8.59 19.67 -10.03
N VAL A 273 -9.86 19.29 -10.02
CA VAL A 273 -10.99 20.18 -10.30
C VAL A 273 -11.68 20.60 -9.00
N ILE A 274 -11.89 19.67 -8.08
CA ILE A 274 -12.69 19.88 -6.87
C ILE A 274 -11.91 20.72 -5.85
N ILE A 275 -10.65 20.38 -5.54
CA ILE A 275 -9.87 21.10 -4.53
C ILE A 275 -9.64 22.56 -4.92
N PRO A 276 -9.25 22.92 -6.17
CA PRO A 276 -9.11 24.34 -6.54
C PRO A 276 -10.42 25.13 -6.50
N LYS A 277 -11.57 24.47 -6.80
CA LYS A 277 -12.89 25.15 -6.81
C LYS A 277 -13.47 25.33 -5.41
N LEU A 278 -13.37 24.32 -4.54
CA LEU A 278 -13.99 24.34 -3.21
C LEU A 278 -13.03 24.82 -2.11
N GLY A 279 -11.72 24.74 -2.34
CA GLY A 279 -10.69 24.90 -1.32
C GLY A 279 -10.56 23.63 -0.45
N ASN A 280 -9.43 23.51 0.24
CA ASN A 280 -9.11 22.31 1.02
C ASN A 280 -10.17 21.96 2.08
N ILE A 281 -10.63 22.94 2.87
CA ILE A 281 -11.55 22.70 3.99
C ILE A 281 -12.90 22.12 3.49
N LYS A 282 -13.51 22.76 2.49
CA LYS A 282 -14.79 22.26 1.93
C LYS A 282 -14.63 20.93 1.22
N SER A 283 -13.45 20.68 0.62
CA SER A 283 -13.14 19.39 -0.01
C SER A 283 -13.02 18.26 1.01
N VAL A 284 -12.52 18.52 2.23
CA VAL A 284 -12.53 17.53 3.32
C VAL A 284 -13.97 17.18 3.69
N TYR A 285 -14.83 18.16 3.94
CA TYR A 285 -16.24 17.90 4.26
C TYR A 285 -16.96 17.17 3.13
N PHE A 286 -16.76 17.59 1.88
CA PHE A 286 -17.32 16.93 0.71
C PHE A 286 -16.92 15.44 0.67
N GLY A 287 -15.65 15.13 0.73
CA GLY A 287 -15.19 13.76 0.70
C GLY A 287 -15.68 12.93 1.90
N MET A 288 -15.66 13.48 3.13
CA MET A 288 -16.15 12.77 4.32
C MET A 288 -17.64 12.46 4.23
N ILE A 289 -18.46 13.42 3.77
CA ILE A 289 -19.90 13.20 3.58
C ILE A 289 -20.14 12.07 2.57
N PHE A 290 -19.46 12.09 1.43
CA PHE A 290 -19.61 11.03 0.44
C PHE A 290 -19.09 9.68 0.93
N TYR A 291 -18.04 9.66 1.77
CA TYR A 291 -17.55 8.45 2.40
C TYR A 291 -18.59 7.87 3.37
N ILE A 292 -19.20 8.70 4.21
CA ILE A 292 -20.29 8.31 5.14
C ILE A 292 -21.49 7.77 4.35
N ILE A 293 -21.90 8.48 3.30
CA ILE A 293 -23.00 8.03 2.43
C ILE A 293 -22.66 6.66 1.83
N GLY A 294 -21.47 6.49 1.27
CA GLY A 294 -21.02 5.23 0.69
C GLY A 294 -21.08 4.09 1.70
N LEU A 295 -20.48 4.26 2.88
CA LEU A 295 -20.52 3.24 3.94
C LEU A 295 -21.94 2.93 4.41
N SER A 296 -22.79 3.95 4.56
CA SER A 296 -24.20 3.76 4.96
C SER A 296 -24.96 2.96 3.90
N LEU A 297 -24.76 3.26 2.62
CA LEU A 297 -25.38 2.53 1.53
C LEU A 297 -24.96 1.06 1.50
N PHE A 298 -23.69 0.74 1.81
CA PHE A 298 -23.25 -0.65 1.89
C PHE A 298 -23.97 -1.47 2.96
N SER A 299 -24.40 -0.87 4.07
CA SER A 299 -25.20 -1.58 5.09
C SER A 299 -26.58 -1.99 4.57
N PHE A 300 -27.12 -1.27 3.59
CA PHE A 300 -28.41 -1.55 2.95
C PHE A 300 -28.27 -2.30 1.62
N ALA A 301 -27.06 -2.71 1.22
CA ALA A 301 -26.87 -3.46 0.00
C ALA A 301 -27.45 -4.88 0.14
N GLU A 302 -28.48 -5.22 -0.62
CA GLU A 302 -29.12 -6.54 -0.65
C GLU A 302 -28.69 -7.34 -1.89
N GLU A 303 -28.39 -6.63 -2.99
CA GLU A 303 -28.02 -7.21 -4.27
C GLU A 303 -26.55 -6.89 -4.62
N GLY A 304 -25.84 -7.85 -5.23
CA GLY A 304 -24.42 -7.69 -5.57
C GLY A 304 -24.10 -6.50 -6.49
N TRP A 305 -25.00 -6.12 -7.42
CA TRP A 305 -24.80 -4.95 -8.28
C TRP A 305 -24.77 -3.62 -7.49
N MET A 306 -25.45 -3.55 -6.33
CA MET A 306 -25.47 -2.39 -5.47
C MET A 306 -24.07 -2.05 -4.95
N VAL A 307 -23.23 -3.06 -4.76
CA VAL A 307 -21.85 -2.89 -4.34
C VAL A 307 -21.06 -2.01 -5.33
N PHE A 308 -21.24 -2.23 -6.63
CA PHE A 308 -20.60 -1.40 -7.66
C PHE A 308 -21.16 0.03 -7.67
N ALA A 309 -22.48 0.20 -7.54
CA ALA A 309 -23.11 1.52 -7.50
C ALA A 309 -22.67 2.31 -6.25
N PHE A 310 -22.63 1.67 -5.09
CA PHE A 310 -22.28 2.32 -3.82
C PHE A 310 -20.77 2.56 -3.66
N ALA A 311 -19.93 1.87 -4.43
CA ALA A 311 -18.51 2.17 -4.54
C ALA A 311 -18.24 3.57 -5.14
N ILE A 312 -19.16 4.13 -5.93
CA ILE A 312 -18.99 5.47 -6.52
C ILE A 312 -18.93 6.56 -5.43
N PRO A 313 -19.97 6.74 -4.57
CA PRO A 313 -19.87 7.72 -3.48
C PRO A 313 -18.72 7.39 -2.51
N LEU A 314 -18.48 6.11 -2.19
CA LEU A 314 -17.36 5.71 -1.34
C LEU A 314 -16.02 6.21 -1.89
N SER A 315 -15.78 6.05 -3.19
CA SER A 315 -14.54 6.48 -3.84
C SER A 315 -14.35 8.00 -3.85
N LEU A 316 -15.43 8.79 -3.92
CA LEU A 316 -15.37 10.25 -3.77
C LEU A 316 -14.83 10.67 -2.39
N GLY A 317 -15.00 9.81 -1.37
CA GLY A 317 -14.39 9.98 -0.06
C GLY A 317 -12.86 10.10 -0.10
N GLY A 318 -12.22 9.50 -1.11
CA GLY A 318 -10.77 9.59 -1.32
C GLY A 318 -10.21 11.01 -1.52
N ILE A 319 -11.07 12.02 -1.74
CA ILE A 319 -10.68 13.44 -1.80
C ILE A 319 -10.25 13.96 -0.44
N SER A 320 -10.79 13.42 0.66
CA SER A 320 -10.54 13.92 2.02
C SER A 320 -9.07 13.81 2.44
N GLY A 321 -8.40 12.70 2.14
CA GLY A 321 -7.01 12.48 2.54
C GLY A 321 -6.05 13.55 2.01
N PRO A 322 -5.92 13.73 0.69
CA PRO A 322 -5.10 14.78 0.09
C PRO A 322 -5.49 16.19 0.54
N ALA A 323 -6.79 16.48 0.72
CA ALA A 323 -7.23 17.79 1.20
C ALA A 323 -6.81 18.05 2.65
N LEU A 324 -6.94 17.05 3.56
CA LEU A 324 -6.43 17.12 4.94
C LEU A 324 -4.91 17.33 4.96
N GLN A 325 -4.17 16.55 4.16
CA GLN A 325 -2.74 16.68 4.06
C GLN A 325 -2.33 18.07 3.58
N GLY A 326 -3.02 18.62 2.58
CA GLY A 326 -2.81 19.98 2.10
C GLY A 326 -3.03 21.06 3.18
N ILE A 327 -4.08 20.92 4.03
CA ILE A 327 -4.31 21.84 5.14
C ILE A 327 -3.18 21.75 6.17
N MET A 328 -2.73 20.55 6.52
CA MET A 328 -1.67 20.34 7.50
C MET A 328 -0.33 20.88 7.00
N THR A 329 0.06 20.53 5.77
CA THR A 329 1.30 20.96 5.12
C THR A 329 1.41 22.50 5.09
N ASN A 330 0.33 23.21 4.79
CA ASN A 330 0.30 24.68 4.77
C ASN A 330 0.49 25.34 6.15
N LYS A 331 0.42 24.55 7.24
CA LYS A 331 0.61 25.05 8.62
C LYS A 331 2.00 24.73 9.19
N ILE A 332 2.83 24.03 8.45
CA ILE A 332 4.16 23.59 8.84
C ILE A 332 5.20 24.43 8.09
N PRO A 333 6.25 24.96 8.76
CA PRO A 333 7.36 25.66 8.13
C PRO A 333 8.04 24.81 7.03
N ASP A 334 8.56 25.48 6.00
CA ASP A 334 9.16 24.79 4.84
C ASP A 334 10.38 23.94 5.21
N ASP A 335 11.17 24.37 6.18
CA ASP A 335 12.36 23.68 6.69
C ASP A 335 12.03 22.44 7.54
N GLU A 336 10.79 22.34 8.07
CA GLU A 336 10.32 21.22 8.89
C GLU A 336 9.43 20.22 8.11
N GLN A 337 9.13 20.48 6.83
CA GLN A 337 8.26 19.64 6.00
C GLN A 337 8.74 18.19 5.92
N GLY A 338 10.03 17.95 5.87
CA GLY A 338 10.61 16.61 5.81
C GLY A 338 10.33 15.79 7.09
N GLU A 339 10.52 16.40 8.27
CA GLU A 339 10.24 15.77 9.56
C GLU A 339 8.73 15.48 9.70
N PHE A 340 7.90 16.45 9.34
CA PHE A 340 6.45 16.31 9.34
C PHE A 340 5.96 15.16 8.43
N GLN A 341 6.43 15.10 7.17
CA GLN A 341 6.03 14.03 6.25
C GLN A 341 6.50 12.65 6.74
N GLY A 342 7.68 12.57 7.34
CA GLY A 342 8.15 11.35 7.99
C GLY A 342 7.24 10.90 9.14
N GLY A 343 6.85 11.84 10.01
CA GLY A 343 5.89 11.60 11.09
C GLY A 343 4.52 11.15 10.58
N MET A 344 4.01 11.80 9.53
CA MET A 344 2.74 11.45 8.90
C MET A 344 2.78 10.04 8.28
N THR A 345 3.85 9.69 7.59
CA THR A 345 4.01 8.34 7.03
C THR A 345 4.00 7.28 8.13
N SER A 346 4.72 7.52 9.23
CA SER A 346 4.73 6.63 10.39
C SER A 346 3.35 6.52 11.05
N LEU A 347 2.60 7.63 11.14
CA LEU A 347 1.26 7.65 11.73
C LEU A 347 0.23 6.87 10.90
N VAL A 348 0.32 6.97 9.59
CA VAL A 348 -0.62 6.27 8.68
C VAL A 348 -0.26 4.79 8.52
N SER A 349 1.00 4.40 8.83
CA SER A 349 1.45 3.00 8.79
C SER A 349 1.03 2.19 10.03
N LEU A 350 0.55 2.85 11.10
CA LEU A 350 0.01 2.21 12.31
C LEU A 350 -1.45 1.81 12.13
#